data_fa50a9b9c1b35dc6a2402f2b0b5a243b
#
_entry.id   fa50a9b9c1b35dc6a2402f2b0b5a243b
#
_cell.length_a   1.000
_cell.length_b   1.000
_cell.length_c   1.000
_cell.angle_alpha   90.00
_cell.angle_beta   90.00
_cell.angle_gamma   90.00
#
_symmetry.space_group_name_H-M   'P 1'
#
loop_
_entity.id
_entity.type
_entity.pdbx_description
1 polymer ?
#
loop_
_entity_poly.entity_id
_entity_poly.type
_entity_poly.pdbx_seq_one_letter_code
_entity_poly.pdbx_strand_id
1 'polypeptide(L)'
;MKILIIGSGGREHALAWSIFDSPLCDELIIAPGNPGIAQLGRCEAVSAEDTAALVELAKNEAADLVVVGPEVPLVNGLADDLIAADIPVFVPNAAAARLEGS
;
A
#
# COMPACT_ATOMS: atom_id res chain seq x y z
N MET A 1 14.09 -2.51 1.19
CA MET A 1 12.73 -2.81 1.66
C MET A 1 11.79 -2.84 0.46
N LYS A 2 11.02 -3.89 0.34
CA LYS A 2 10.00 -4.00 -0.71
C LYS A 2 8.68 -3.49 -0.18
N ILE A 3 8.07 -2.51 -0.85
CA ILE A 3 6.88 -1.84 -0.36
C ILE A 3 5.73 -2.01 -1.36
N LEU A 4 4.57 -2.39 -0.85
CA LEU A 4 3.34 -2.50 -1.64
C LEU A 4 2.39 -1.38 -1.24
N ILE A 5 1.96 -0.57 -2.22
CA ILE A 5 0.96 0.47 -2.00
C ILE A 5 -0.36 -0.01 -2.59
N ILE A 6 -1.43 0.08 -1.83
CA ILE A 6 -2.76 -0.30 -2.28
C ILE A 6 -3.62 0.93 -2.50
N GLY A 7 -4.13 1.08 -3.71
CA GLY A 7 -4.94 2.21 -4.11
C GLY A 7 -4.57 2.68 -5.50
N SER A 8 -5.28 3.70 -6.00
CA SER A 8 -5.10 4.19 -7.37
C SER A 8 -5.30 5.70 -7.52
N GLY A 9 -5.56 6.41 -6.44
CA GLY A 9 -5.86 7.84 -6.48
C GLY A 9 -4.63 8.74 -6.40
N GLY A 10 -4.88 10.04 -6.35
CA GLY A 10 -3.83 11.03 -6.28
C GLY A 10 -3.00 10.95 -5.00
N ARG A 11 -3.62 10.54 -3.89
CA ARG A 11 -2.90 10.38 -2.63
C ARG A 11 -1.90 9.25 -2.71
N GLU A 12 -2.27 8.15 -3.35
CA GLU A 12 -1.38 7.01 -3.55
C GLU A 12 -0.25 7.39 -4.49
N HIS A 13 -0.53 8.24 -5.49
CA HIS A 13 0.51 8.74 -6.38
C HIS A 13 1.54 9.58 -5.60
N ALA A 14 1.07 10.45 -4.71
CA ALA A 14 1.96 11.28 -3.89
C ALA A 14 2.79 10.41 -2.93
N LEU A 15 2.17 9.39 -2.34
CA LEU A 15 2.88 8.44 -1.48
C LEU A 15 3.92 7.66 -2.26
N ALA A 16 3.57 7.19 -3.46
CA ALA A 16 4.49 6.45 -4.31
C ALA A 16 5.69 7.31 -4.66
N TRP A 17 5.48 8.57 -4.97
CA TRP A 17 6.55 9.50 -5.29
C TRP A 17 7.52 9.64 -4.11
N SER A 18 6.98 9.86 -2.90
CA SER A 18 7.80 10.01 -1.70
C SER A 18 8.56 8.74 -1.37
N ILE A 19 7.91 7.58 -1.50
CA ILE A 19 8.51 6.28 -1.19
C ILE A 19 9.56 5.91 -2.23
N PHE A 20 9.28 6.17 -3.49
CA PHE A 20 10.21 5.91 -4.58
C PHE A 20 11.54 6.66 -4.35
N ASP A 21 11.47 7.86 -3.82
CA ASP A 21 12.63 8.69 -3.56
C ASP A 21 13.39 8.29 -2.28
N SER A 22 12.85 7.37 -1.52
CA SER A 22 13.47 6.93 -0.26
C SER A 22 14.58 5.92 -0.54
N PRO A 23 15.77 6.08 0.08
CA PRO A 23 16.85 5.11 -0.06
C PRO A 23 16.53 3.76 0.56
N LEU A 24 15.47 3.66 1.37
CA LEU A 24 15.07 2.41 2.00
C LEU A 24 14.19 1.56 1.07
N CYS A 25 13.67 2.15 0.00
CA CYS A 25 12.80 1.42 -0.93
C CYS A 25 13.63 0.78 -2.03
N ASP A 26 13.70 -0.55 -2.02
CA ASP A 26 14.38 -1.31 -3.07
C ASP A 26 13.47 -1.62 -4.24
N GLU A 27 12.21 -1.90 -3.96
CA GLU A 27 11.21 -2.19 -4.98
C GLU A 27 9.86 -1.66 -4.53
N LEU A 28 9.15 -1.00 -5.45
CA LEU A 28 7.83 -0.44 -5.20
C LEU A 28 6.80 -1.13 -6.10
N ILE A 29 5.74 -1.66 -5.48
CA ILE A 29 4.64 -2.31 -6.17
C ILE A 29 3.36 -1.58 -5.79
N ILE A 30 2.48 -1.36 -6.74
CA ILE A 30 1.21 -0.66 -6.50
C ILE A 30 0.06 -1.50 -7.04
N ALA A 31 -1.01 -1.64 -6.28
CA ALA A 31 -2.19 -2.40 -6.68
C ALA A 31 -3.47 -1.63 -6.38
N PRO A 32 -4.30 -1.34 -7.37
CA PRO A 32 -4.08 -1.53 -8.81
C PRO A 32 -3.20 -0.47 -9.45
N GLY A 33 -3.05 0.69 -8.82
CA GLY A 33 -2.28 1.78 -9.39
C GLY A 33 -3.00 2.47 -10.54
N ASN A 34 -2.26 3.29 -11.28
CA ASN A 34 -2.75 3.98 -12.46
C ASN A 34 -1.56 4.27 -13.39
N PRO A 35 -1.80 4.75 -14.64
CA PRO A 35 -0.69 4.96 -15.58
C PRO A 35 0.38 5.94 -15.11
N GLY A 36 0.01 6.94 -14.31
CA GLY A 36 0.98 7.89 -13.76
C GLY A 36 1.87 7.23 -12.72
N ILE A 37 1.29 6.43 -11.84
CA ILE A 37 2.02 5.70 -10.81
C ILE A 37 2.92 4.63 -11.43
N ALA A 38 2.50 4.07 -12.57
CA ALA A 38 3.28 3.03 -13.25
C ALA A 38 4.69 3.48 -13.64
N GLN A 39 4.92 4.76 -13.69
CA GLN A 39 6.25 5.31 -13.96
C GLN A 39 7.17 5.21 -12.75
N LEU A 40 6.60 5.04 -11.55
CA LEU A 40 7.35 5.01 -10.30
C LEU A 40 7.58 3.60 -9.79
N GLY A 41 6.70 2.66 -10.15
CA GLY A 41 6.80 1.30 -9.68
C GLY A 41 5.97 0.35 -10.52
N ARG A 42 6.04 -0.93 -10.19
CA ARG A 42 5.29 -1.96 -10.91
C ARG A 42 3.84 -1.99 -10.44
N CYS A 43 2.90 -1.81 -11.36
CA CYS A 43 1.47 -1.93 -11.05
C CYS A 43 1.01 -3.36 -11.27
N GLU A 44 0.28 -3.90 -10.28
CA GLU A 44 -0.32 -5.23 -10.37
C GLU A 44 -1.83 -5.06 -10.48
N ALA A 45 -2.44 -5.81 -11.38
CA ALA A 45 -3.87 -5.69 -11.67
C ALA A 45 -4.72 -6.42 -10.62
N VAL A 46 -4.63 -5.99 -9.37
CA VAL A 46 -5.41 -6.52 -8.26
C VAL A 46 -6.27 -5.41 -7.70
N SER A 47 -7.58 -5.63 -7.65
CA SER A 47 -8.52 -4.64 -7.15
C SER A 47 -8.27 -4.28 -5.69
N ALA A 48 -8.38 -2.99 -5.37
CA ALA A 48 -8.27 -2.51 -3.99
C ALA A 48 -9.44 -3.00 -3.12
N GLU A 49 -10.45 -3.62 -3.72
CA GLU A 49 -11.59 -4.19 -2.99
C GLU A 49 -11.46 -5.69 -2.78
N ASP A 50 -10.46 -6.33 -3.37
CA ASP A 50 -10.25 -7.77 -3.26
C ASP A 50 -9.23 -8.07 -2.16
N THR A 51 -9.71 -8.09 -0.93
CA THR A 51 -8.87 -8.28 0.25
C THR A 51 -8.03 -9.55 0.17
N ALA A 52 -8.65 -10.67 -0.20
CA ALA A 52 -7.94 -11.95 -0.26
C ALA A 52 -6.80 -11.92 -1.28
N ALA A 53 -7.06 -11.34 -2.46
CA ALA A 53 -6.05 -11.25 -3.51
C ALA A 53 -4.92 -10.29 -3.10
N LEU A 54 -5.24 -9.22 -2.39
CA LEU A 54 -4.23 -8.27 -1.92
C LEU A 54 -3.31 -8.88 -0.87
N VAL A 55 -3.86 -9.65 0.06
CA VAL A 55 -3.06 -10.36 1.05
C VAL A 55 -2.17 -11.38 0.36
N GLU A 56 -2.71 -12.12 -0.60
CA GLU A 56 -1.94 -13.09 -1.37
C GLU A 56 -0.80 -12.42 -2.14
N LEU A 57 -1.07 -11.28 -2.76
CA LEU A 57 -0.05 -10.51 -3.46
C LEU A 57 1.07 -10.09 -2.52
N ALA A 58 0.72 -9.55 -1.35
CA ALA A 58 1.72 -9.12 -0.37
C ALA A 58 2.59 -10.30 0.09
N LYS A 59 1.99 -11.47 0.29
CA LYS A 59 2.73 -12.67 0.69
C LYS A 59 3.63 -13.16 -0.43
N ASN A 60 3.10 -13.25 -1.65
CA ASN A 60 3.86 -13.75 -2.80
C ASN A 60 5.04 -12.84 -3.15
N GLU A 61 4.89 -11.54 -2.95
CA GLU A 61 5.95 -10.59 -3.22
C GLU A 61 6.89 -10.41 -2.03
N ALA A 62 6.59 -11.03 -0.90
CA ALA A 62 7.35 -10.87 0.33
C ALA A 62 7.50 -9.40 0.72
N ALA A 63 6.39 -8.67 0.69
CA ALA A 63 6.39 -7.25 1.00
C ALA A 63 6.83 -7.00 2.44
N ASP A 64 7.74 -6.06 2.62
CA ASP A 64 8.22 -5.68 3.96
C ASP A 64 7.27 -4.70 4.63
N LEU A 65 6.49 -3.96 3.84
CA LEU A 65 5.53 -2.99 4.34
C LEU A 65 4.42 -2.84 3.31
N VAL A 66 3.18 -2.78 3.78
CA VAL A 66 2.03 -2.46 2.93
C VAL A 66 1.47 -1.12 3.37
N VAL A 67 1.32 -0.20 2.41
CA VAL A 67 0.72 1.12 2.64
C VAL A 67 -0.65 1.11 1.99
N VAL A 68 -1.70 1.26 2.79
CA VAL A 68 -3.07 1.20 2.30
C VAL A 68 -3.62 2.62 2.16
N GLY A 69 -4.08 2.97 0.97
CA GLY A 69 -4.67 4.29 0.72
C GLY A 69 -5.91 4.52 1.59
N PRO A 70 -6.10 5.74 2.09
CA PRO A 70 -7.19 6.02 3.04
C PRO A 70 -8.58 5.89 2.44
N GLU A 71 -8.70 5.96 1.11
CA GLU A 71 -9.99 5.81 0.43
C GLU A 71 -10.31 4.37 0.03
N VAL A 72 -9.45 3.40 0.38
CA VAL A 72 -9.74 1.99 0.11
C VAL A 72 -10.93 1.55 0.97
N PRO A 73 -12.02 1.04 0.37
CA PRO A 73 -13.27 0.79 1.09
C PRO A 73 -13.15 -0.16 2.27
N LEU A 74 -12.33 -1.19 2.17
CA LEU A 74 -12.21 -2.22 3.20
C LEU A 74 -10.91 -2.11 3.98
N VAL A 75 -10.44 -0.88 4.19
CA VAL A 75 -9.12 -0.64 4.78
C VAL A 75 -8.93 -1.34 6.13
N ASN A 76 -9.93 -1.30 7.01
CA ASN A 76 -9.79 -1.89 8.34
C ASN A 76 -9.68 -3.41 8.30
N GLY A 77 -10.54 -4.05 7.49
CA GLY A 77 -10.49 -5.50 7.33
C GLY A 77 -9.21 -5.95 6.67
N LEU A 78 -8.78 -5.23 5.63
CA LEU A 78 -7.54 -5.52 4.94
C LEU A 78 -6.34 -5.39 5.88
N ALA A 79 -6.30 -4.33 6.69
CA ALA A 79 -5.20 -4.12 7.63
C ALA A 79 -5.14 -5.27 8.64
N ASP A 80 -6.29 -5.68 9.16
CA ASP A 80 -6.35 -6.78 10.11
C ASP A 80 -5.84 -8.09 9.50
N ASP A 81 -6.22 -8.37 8.25
CA ASP A 81 -5.79 -9.58 7.56
C ASP A 81 -4.29 -9.57 7.29
N LEU A 82 -3.73 -8.42 6.93
CA LEU A 82 -2.29 -8.29 6.71
C LEU A 82 -1.52 -8.47 8.01
N ILE A 83 -1.99 -7.88 9.10
CA ILE A 83 -1.36 -8.03 10.41
C ILE A 83 -1.40 -9.50 10.84
N ALA A 84 -2.52 -10.18 10.61
CA ALA A 84 -2.65 -11.61 10.91
C ALA A 84 -1.66 -12.46 10.11
N ALA A 85 -1.21 -11.96 8.96
CA ALA A 85 -0.21 -12.63 8.12
C ALA A 85 1.21 -12.17 8.43
N ASP A 86 1.41 -11.44 9.54
CA ASP A 86 2.70 -10.88 9.95
C ASP A 86 3.27 -9.87 8.97
N ILE A 87 2.42 -9.14 8.28
CA ILE A 87 2.84 -8.11 7.32
C ILE A 87 2.56 -6.74 7.91
N PRO A 88 3.58 -5.88 8.12
CA PRO A 88 3.38 -4.53 8.64
C PRO A 88 2.52 -3.69 7.71
N VAL A 89 1.61 -2.91 8.28
CA VAL A 89 0.66 -2.09 7.55
C VAL A 89 0.71 -0.65 8.04
N PHE A 90 0.66 0.29 7.11
CA PHE A 90 0.53 1.71 7.41
C PHE A 90 -0.65 2.28 6.64
N VAL A 91 -1.54 3.00 7.32
CA VAL A 91 -2.68 3.67 6.70
C VAL A 91 -2.55 5.17 6.94
N PRO A 92 -2.07 5.93 5.93
CA PRO A 92 -1.88 7.38 6.09
C PRO A 92 -3.20 8.12 5.93
N ASN A 93 -3.95 8.24 7.02
CA ASN A 93 -5.23 8.95 7.03
C ASN A 93 -5.32 9.88 8.23
N ALA A 94 -6.45 10.59 8.35
CA ALA A 94 -6.64 11.54 9.43
C ALA A 94 -6.55 10.88 10.81
N ALA A 95 -7.05 9.66 10.94
CA ALA A 95 -6.98 8.95 12.22
C ALA A 95 -5.54 8.58 12.57
N ALA A 96 -4.78 8.08 11.60
CA ALA A 96 -3.37 7.77 11.80
C ALA A 96 -2.58 9.03 12.14
N ALA A 97 -2.85 10.11 11.43
CA ALA A 97 -2.19 11.39 11.69
C ALA A 97 -2.46 11.89 13.11
N ARG A 98 -3.69 11.72 13.59
CA ARG A 98 -4.03 12.11 14.95
C ARG A 98 -3.28 11.29 16.00
N LEU A 99 -3.13 10.00 15.74
CA LEU A 99 -2.37 9.13 16.65
C LEU A 99 -0.91 9.53 16.71
N GLU A 100 -0.34 9.86 15.57
CA GLU A 100 1.05 10.32 15.51
C GLU A 100 1.22 11.68 16.16
N GLY A 101 0.21 12.54 16.07
CA GLY A 101 0.28 13.89 16.61
C GLY A 101 -0.02 14.00 18.09
N SER A 102 -0.45 12.95 18.72
CA SER A 102 -0.86 12.99 20.11
C SER A 102 0.23 12.59 21.10
#